data_765fffdd783c98a437da590ad006df88
#
_entry.id   765fffdd783c98a437da590ad006df88
#
_cell.length_a   1.000
_cell.length_b   1.000
_cell.length_c   1.000
_cell.angle_alpha   90.00
_cell.angle_beta   90.00
_cell.angle_gamma   90.00
#
_symmetry.space_group_name_H-M   'P 1'
#
loop_
_entity.id
_entity.type
_entity.pdbx_description
1 polymer ?
#
loop_
_entity_poly.entity_id
_entity_poly.type
_entity_poly.pdbx_seq_one_letter_code
_entity_poly.pdbx_strand_id
1 'polypeptide(L)'
;MNHYRVGIIGATGMVGQRFISLLKDHPWFEVTCVAASARSAGKTYREAVGERWAFDWPIPEKVAGMTVVDAQNIEEVGKKVDFVFCAVDMKKDEIRALEEAYAKAEVPVVSN
;
A
#
# COMPACT_ATOMS: atom_id res chain seq x y z
N MET A 1 17.98 -14.39 7.41
CA MET A 1 16.56 -14.53 7.12
C MET A 1 16.12 -13.42 6.15
N ASN A 2 15.46 -13.80 5.07
CA ASN A 2 15.10 -12.82 4.03
C ASN A 2 13.78 -12.15 4.36
N HIS A 3 13.86 -10.85 4.62
CA HIS A 3 12.68 -10.01 4.76
C HIS A 3 12.45 -9.24 3.48
N TYR A 4 11.21 -9.22 3.02
CA TYR A 4 10.83 -8.42 1.86
C TYR A 4 10.06 -7.20 2.34
N ARG A 5 10.45 -6.05 1.80
CA ARG A 5 9.73 -4.80 2.08
C ARG A 5 8.58 -4.70 1.09
N VAL A 6 7.38 -4.51 1.61
CA VAL A 6 6.16 -4.56 0.80
C VAL A 6 5.43 -3.23 0.86
N GLY A 7 5.00 -2.75 -0.30
CA GLY A 7 4.12 -1.59 -0.38
C GLY A 7 2.70 -2.05 -0.67
N ILE A 8 1.74 -1.34 -0.10
CA ILE A 8 0.32 -1.59 -0.37
C ILE A 8 -0.21 -0.40 -1.16
N ILE A 9 -0.56 -0.63 -2.42
CA ILE A 9 -1.17 0.38 -3.29
C ILE A 9 -2.68 0.27 -3.13
N GLY A 10 -3.33 1.38 -2.83
CA GLY A 10 -4.75 1.38 -2.48
C GLY A 10 -4.96 1.03 -1.02
N ALA A 11 -4.04 1.44 -0.17
CA ALA A 11 -3.99 1.05 1.24
C ALA A 11 -5.19 1.48 2.05
N THR A 12 -5.88 2.55 1.65
CA THR A 12 -7.02 3.08 2.41
C THR A 12 -8.34 2.37 2.09
N GLY A 13 -8.39 1.59 1.02
CA GLY A 13 -9.58 0.82 0.65
C GLY A 13 -9.69 -0.46 1.47
N MET A 14 -10.85 -1.11 1.39
CA MET A 14 -11.11 -2.32 2.18
C MET A 14 -10.11 -3.44 1.92
N VAL A 15 -9.77 -3.69 0.65
CA VAL A 15 -8.82 -4.75 0.29
C VAL A 15 -7.43 -4.41 0.81
N GLY A 16 -7.00 -3.15 0.67
CA GLY A 16 -5.72 -2.71 1.20
C GLY A 16 -5.63 -2.84 2.71
N GLN A 17 -6.70 -2.47 3.42
CA GLN A 17 -6.80 -2.63 4.86
C GLN A 17 -6.65 -4.09 5.26
N ARG A 18 -7.26 -4.98 4.49
CA ARG A 18 -7.18 -6.42 4.74
C ARG A 18 -5.75 -6.93 4.57
N PHE A 19 -5.06 -6.51 3.51
CA PHE A 19 -3.66 -6.87 3.32
C PHE A 19 -2.81 -6.42 4.49
N ILE A 20 -3.00 -5.20 4.94
CA ILE A 20 -2.26 -4.65 6.08
C ILE A 20 -2.48 -5.51 7.32
N SER A 21 -3.73 -5.89 7.56
CA SER A 21 -4.07 -6.73 8.72
C SER A 21 -3.44 -8.12 8.63
N LEU A 22 -3.48 -8.73 7.43
CA LEU A 22 -2.93 -10.07 7.22
C LEU A 22 -1.40 -10.08 7.30
N LEU A 23 -0.76 -8.99 6.94
CA LEU A 23 0.70 -8.91 6.94
C LEU A 23 1.28 -8.43 8.27
N LYS A 24 0.43 -8.08 9.22
CA LYS A 24 0.89 -7.72 10.55
C LYS A 24 1.66 -8.90 11.14
N ASP A 25 2.87 -8.64 11.58
CA ASP A 25 3.75 -9.67 12.18
C ASP A 25 4.06 -10.84 11.25
N HIS A 26 3.94 -10.63 9.94
CA HIS A 26 4.28 -11.68 8.98
C HIS A 26 5.78 -11.94 9.02
N PRO A 27 6.22 -13.23 9.03
CA PRO A 27 7.64 -13.54 9.19
C PRO A 27 8.52 -13.14 8.01
N TRP A 28 7.96 -13.01 6.80
CA TRP A 28 8.75 -12.72 5.60
C TRP A 28 8.45 -11.36 4.98
N PHE A 29 7.27 -10.83 5.20
CA PHE A 29 6.85 -9.58 4.56
C PHE A 29 6.62 -8.50 5.61
N GLU A 30 7.24 -7.35 5.37
CA GLU A 30 7.06 -6.20 6.24
C GLU A 30 6.47 -5.06 5.41
N VAL A 31 5.36 -4.50 5.87
CA VAL A 31 4.77 -3.35 5.19
C VAL A 31 5.63 -2.12 5.50
N THR A 32 6.26 -1.58 4.47
CA THR A 32 7.15 -0.42 4.62
C THR A 32 6.63 0.82 3.91
N CYS A 33 5.57 0.67 3.11
CA CYS A 33 4.99 1.78 2.36
C CYS A 33 3.49 1.57 2.21
N VAL A 34 2.73 2.62 2.43
CA VAL A 34 1.30 2.64 2.15
C VAL A 34 1.07 3.76 1.15
N ALA A 35 0.39 3.46 0.06
CA ALA A 35 0.15 4.40 -1.02
C ALA A 35 -1.32 4.43 -1.38
N ALA A 36 -1.79 5.60 -1.76
CA ALA A 36 -3.20 5.80 -2.09
C ALA A 36 -3.31 6.98 -3.06
N SER A 37 -4.51 7.51 -3.25
CA SER A 37 -4.72 8.64 -4.14
C SER A 37 -4.03 9.91 -3.61
N ALA A 38 -3.84 10.88 -4.49
CA ALA A 38 -3.25 12.16 -4.12
C ALA A 38 -4.01 12.86 -2.99
N ARG A 39 -5.31 12.58 -2.87
CA ARG A 39 -6.14 13.13 -1.79
C ARG A 39 -5.65 12.69 -0.41
N SER A 40 -5.17 11.47 -0.30
CA SER A 40 -4.70 10.90 0.96
C SER A 40 -3.21 11.12 1.18
N ALA A 41 -2.47 11.42 0.13
CA ALA A 41 -1.02 11.57 0.22
C ALA A 41 -0.63 12.70 1.18
N GLY A 42 0.42 12.46 1.95
CA GLY A 42 0.92 13.43 2.92
C GLY A 42 0.29 13.32 4.30
N LYS A 43 -0.81 12.58 4.43
CA LYS A 43 -1.44 12.31 5.72
C LYS A 43 -0.86 11.03 6.33
N THR A 44 -0.97 10.89 7.65
CA THR A 44 -0.65 9.59 8.24
C THR A 44 -1.73 8.59 7.80
N TYR A 45 -1.39 7.32 7.80
CA TYR A 45 -2.36 6.28 7.43
C TYR A 45 -3.63 6.37 8.28
N ARG A 46 -3.45 6.58 9.58
CA ARG A 46 -4.59 6.73 10.50
C ARG A 46 -5.49 7.88 10.10
N GLU A 47 -4.93 9.02 9.75
CA GLU A 47 -5.69 10.18 9.30
C GLU A 47 -6.38 9.92 7.96
N ALA A 48 -5.66 9.29 7.04
CA ALA A 48 -6.18 9.02 5.70
C ALA A 48 -7.36 8.05 5.73
N VAL A 49 -7.28 7.02 6.56
CA VAL A 49 -8.35 6.04 6.71
C VAL A 49 -9.50 6.62 7.54
N GLY A 50 -9.18 7.32 8.64
CA GLY A 50 -10.19 7.90 9.51
C GLY A 50 -11.16 6.85 10.02
N GLU A 51 -12.46 7.14 9.88
CA GLU A 51 -13.53 6.25 10.32
C GLU A 51 -13.79 5.08 9.37
N ARG A 52 -13.10 5.05 8.23
CA ARG A 52 -13.30 4.00 7.23
C ARG A 52 -12.60 2.68 7.57
N TRP A 53 -11.86 2.63 8.67
CA TRP A 53 -11.26 1.37 9.11
C TRP A 53 -12.37 0.37 9.38
N ALA A 54 -12.37 -0.73 8.62
CA ALA A 54 -13.52 -1.65 8.52
C ALA A 54 -13.48 -2.82 9.51
N PHE A 55 -12.40 -2.94 10.28
CA PHE A 55 -12.20 -4.13 11.12
C PHE A 55 -12.33 -3.83 12.60
N ASP A 56 -12.66 -4.87 13.38
CA ASP A 56 -12.85 -4.75 14.82
C ASP A 56 -11.53 -4.56 15.59
N TRP A 57 -10.43 -5.02 15.01
CA TRP A 57 -9.10 -4.86 15.63
C TRP A 57 -8.51 -3.51 15.23
N PRO A 58 -7.61 -2.98 16.06
CA PRO A 58 -7.02 -1.67 15.76
C PRO A 58 -6.06 -1.71 14.59
N ILE A 59 -5.85 -0.55 13.97
CA ILE A 59 -4.84 -0.40 12.93
C ILE A 59 -3.48 -0.74 13.53
N PRO A 60 -2.66 -1.58 12.86
CA PRO A 60 -1.31 -1.86 13.36
C PRO A 60 -0.53 -0.56 13.59
N GLU A 61 0.04 -0.39 14.76
CA GLU A 61 0.73 0.84 15.15
C GLU A 61 1.80 1.28 14.16
N LYS A 62 2.55 0.34 13.66
CA LYS A 62 3.61 0.60 12.71
C LYS A 62 3.08 1.29 11.45
N VAL A 63 1.93 0.83 10.98
CA VAL A 63 1.32 1.37 9.76
C VAL A 63 0.57 2.66 10.04
N ALA A 64 -0.07 2.75 11.21
CA ALA A 64 -0.89 3.91 11.57
C ALA A 64 -0.12 5.24 11.47
N GLY A 65 1.15 5.22 11.81
CA GLY A 65 2.01 6.41 11.79
C GLY A 65 2.72 6.65 10.47
N MET A 66 2.58 5.76 9.50
CA MET A 66 3.23 5.95 8.20
C MET A 66 2.57 7.07 7.42
N THR A 67 3.38 7.88 6.74
CA THR A 67 2.88 8.88 5.82
C THR A 67 2.43 8.20 4.54
N VAL A 68 1.20 8.47 4.12
CA VAL A 68 0.67 7.91 2.88
C VAL A 68 1.37 8.58 1.70
N VAL A 69 1.83 7.77 0.75
CA VAL A 69 2.49 8.22 -0.47
C VAL A 69 1.49 8.21 -1.60
N ASP A 70 1.61 9.15 -2.54
CA ASP A 70 0.80 9.15 -3.75
C ASP A 70 1.18 7.93 -4.59
N ALA A 71 0.21 7.09 -4.92
CA ALA A 71 0.43 5.87 -5.71
C ALA A 71 1.01 6.18 -7.10
N GLN A 72 0.81 7.38 -7.62
CA GLN A 72 1.37 7.81 -8.90
C GLN A 72 2.85 8.21 -8.77
N ASN A 73 3.34 8.39 -7.56
CA ASN A 73 4.75 8.70 -7.31
C ASN A 73 5.54 7.40 -7.20
N ILE A 74 5.74 6.77 -8.34
CA ILE A 74 6.31 5.44 -8.45
C ILE A 74 7.75 5.38 -7.94
N GLU A 75 8.51 6.44 -8.18
CA GLU A 75 9.89 6.51 -7.71
C GLU A 75 9.97 6.48 -6.18
N GLU A 76 9.11 7.24 -5.53
CA GLU A 76 9.07 7.29 -4.06
C GLU A 76 8.68 5.94 -3.47
N VAL A 77 7.65 5.32 -4.02
CA VAL A 77 7.22 3.99 -3.58
C VAL A 77 8.34 2.97 -3.82
N GLY A 78 8.93 3.00 -4.99
CA GLY A 78 9.97 2.05 -5.37
C GLY A 78 11.19 2.05 -4.46
N LYS A 79 11.52 3.21 -3.90
CA LYS A 79 12.64 3.33 -2.96
C LYS A 79 12.38 2.65 -1.62
N LYS A 80 11.12 2.46 -1.28
CA LYS A 80 10.71 1.98 0.04
C LYS A 80 10.40 0.49 0.08
N VAL A 81 10.33 -0.16 -1.08
CA VAL A 81 9.80 -1.53 -1.16
C VAL A 81 10.64 -2.42 -2.08
N ASP A 82 10.46 -3.72 -1.90
CA ASP A 82 10.99 -4.73 -2.82
C ASP A 82 9.93 -5.11 -3.84
N PHE A 83 8.65 -5.07 -3.45
CA PHE A 83 7.53 -5.24 -4.38
C PHE A 83 6.27 -4.65 -3.74
N VAL A 84 5.19 -4.57 -4.52
CA VAL A 84 3.93 -4.00 -4.05
C VAL A 84 2.77 -4.96 -4.28
N PHE A 85 1.78 -4.90 -3.39
CA PHE A 85 0.46 -5.50 -3.63
C PHE A 85 -0.46 -4.39 -4.12
N CYS A 86 -1.10 -4.61 -5.26
CA CYS A 86 -2.03 -3.65 -5.82
C CYS A 86 -3.45 -4.01 -5.41
N ALA A 87 -4.04 -3.17 -4.60
CA ALA A 87 -5.37 -3.36 -4.02
C ALA A 87 -6.32 -2.21 -4.36
N VAL A 88 -6.05 -1.51 -5.46
CA VAL A 88 -6.86 -0.36 -5.86
C VAL A 88 -8.22 -0.78 -6.42
N ASP A 89 -9.22 0.04 -6.16
CA ASP A 89 -10.56 -0.13 -6.71
C ASP A 89 -10.73 0.91 -7.82
N MET A 90 -10.27 0.56 -9.01
CA MET A 90 -10.24 1.44 -10.18
C MET A 90 -10.70 0.65 -11.39
N LYS A 91 -10.93 1.36 -12.49
CA LYS A 91 -11.24 0.71 -13.76
C LYS A 91 -10.05 -0.11 -14.23
N LYS A 92 -10.31 -1.19 -14.95
CA LYS A 92 -9.27 -2.10 -15.43
C LYS A 92 -8.15 -1.39 -16.19
N ASP A 93 -8.51 -0.42 -17.03
CA ASP A 93 -7.53 0.33 -17.81
C ASP A 93 -6.60 1.14 -16.92
N GLU A 94 -7.14 1.74 -15.87
CA GLU A 94 -6.39 2.53 -14.93
C GLU A 94 -5.46 1.66 -14.10
N ILE A 95 -5.95 0.49 -13.68
CA ILE A 95 -5.14 -0.48 -12.93
C ILE A 95 -3.98 -0.96 -13.79
N ARG A 96 -4.26 -1.29 -15.05
CA ARG A 96 -3.23 -1.75 -15.97
C ARG A 96 -2.16 -0.69 -16.19
N ALA A 97 -2.58 0.56 -16.40
CA ALA A 97 -1.64 1.65 -16.59
C ALA A 97 -0.73 1.84 -15.37
N LEU A 98 -1.31 1.74 -14.18
CA LEU A 98 -0.56 1.85 -12.94
C LEU A 98 0.44 0.70 -12.78
N GLU A 99 -0.01 -0.53 -13.03
CA GLU A 99 0.84 -1.71 -12.94
C GLU A 99 1.99 -1.65 -13.96
N GLU A 100 1.71 -1.17 -15.17
CA GLU A 100 2.74 -1.00 -16.19
C GLU A 100 3.78 0.04 -15.76
N ALA A 101 3.34 1.11 -15.12
CA ALA A 101 4.25 2.15 -14.64
C ALA A 101 5.21 1.60 -13.58
N TYR A 102 4.68 0.77 -12.66
CA TYR A 102 5.53 0.11 -11.67
C TYR A 102 6.47 -0.90 -12.31
N ALA A 103 5.99 -1.65 -13.28
CA ALA A 103 6.83 -2.61 -14.00
C ALA A 103 7.99 -1.93 -14.72
N LYS A 104 7.73 -0.78 -15.35
CA LYS A 104 8.79 0.00 -16.01
C LYS A 104 9.84 0.51 -15.04
N ALA A 105 9.45 0.76 -13.81
CA ALA A 105 10.37 1.18 -12.75
C ALA A 105 11.04 -0.02 -12.07
N GLU A 106 10.81 -1.21 -12.59
CA GLU A 106 11.36 -2.48 -12.06
C GLU A 106 10.86 -2.77 -10.64
N VAL A 107 9.65 -2.34 -10.32
CA VAL A 107 8.99 -2.68 -9.07
C VAL A 107 7.96 -3.77 -9.35
N PRO A 108 8.19 -5.00 -8.89
CA PRO A 108 7.23 -6.08 -9.12
C PRO A 108 5.89 -5.78 -8.47
N VAL A 109 4.82 -6.15 -9.15
CA VAL A 109 3.45 -5.92 -8.67
C VAL A 109 2.72 -7.25 -8.53
N VAL A 110 2.11 -7.46 -7.37
CA VAL A 110 1.22 -8.59 -7.18
C VAL A 110 -0.20 -8.00 -7.19
N SER A 111 -0.96 -8.38 -8.20
CA SER A 111 -2.31 -7.87 -8.40
C SER A 111 -3.32 -8.71 -7.63
N ASN A 112 -4.32 -8.01 -7.11
CA ASN A 112 -5.42 -8.69 -6.42
C ASN A 112 -6.39 -9.32 -7.41
#